data_362ca69eba8a8a0fa0849e84034d4e1c
#
_entry.id   362ca69eba8a8a0fa0849e84034d4e1c
#
_cell.length_a   1.000
_cell.length_b   1.000
_cell.length_c   1.000
_cell.angle_alpha   90.00
_cell.angle_beta   90.00
_cell.angle_gamma   90.00
#
_symmetry.space_group_name_H-M   'P 1'
#
loop_
_entity.id
_entity.type
_entity.pdbx_description
1 polymer ?
#
loop_
_entity_poly.entity_id
_entity_poly.type
_entity_poly.pdbx_seq_one_letter_code
_entity_poly.pdbx_strand_id
1 'polypeptide(L)'
;MDQRPRPRTAELLNLAPHPEGGWYRETWRAAPSWQPDGYPGPRAAATGIYFLLAPGEESAWHRVRSDEVWLWHSGGPLLLLDGGGGSDPGNDPDPDSDSDPGLPSQQPRAVTLGADLARGEVPQHVVPAGHWQSARPAGNAEVLVSCVVAPGFDFADFTLLEG
;
A
#
# COMPACT_ATOMS: atom_id res chain seq x y z
N MET A 1 14.33 -17.89 4.07
CA MET A 1 13.10 -18.37 4.75
C MET A 1 12.73 -17.35 5.78
N ASP A 2 11.52 -16.80 5.69
CA ASP A 2 11.01 -15.89 6.71
C ASP A 2 10.82 -16.67 8.01
N GLN A 3 11.60 -16.32 9.06
CA GLN A 3 11.57 -17.01 10.36
C GLN A 3 10.59 -16.38 11.34
N ARG A 4 9.80 -15.37 10.88
CA ARG A 4 8.80 -14.74 11.72
C ARG A 4 7.69 -15.75 12.03
N PRO A 5 7.20 -15.82 13.28
CA PRO A 5 6.05 -16.65 13.58
C PRO A 5 4.83 -16.13 12.83
N ARG A 6 4.12 -17.02 12.12
CA ARG A 6 2.92 -16.66 11.37
C ARG A 6 1.81 -16.25 12.34
N PRO A 7 1.25 -15.03 12.22
CA PRO A 7 0.14 -14.60 13.06
C PRO A 7 -1.09 -15.49 12.90
N ARG A 8 -1.88 -15.65 13.98
CA ARG A 8 -3.10 -16.47 13.93
C ARG A 8 -4.08 -16.02 12.84
N THR A 9 -4.24 -14.72 12.65
CA THR A 9 -5.09 -14.17 11.58
C THR A 9 -4.57 -14.54 10.20
N ALA A 10 -3.24 -14.54 10.01
CA ALA A 10 -2.64 -14.99 8.75
C ALA A 10 -2.86 -16.48 8.48
N GLU A 11 -2.87 -17.32 9.53
CA GLU A 11 -3.23 -18.75 9.39
C GLU A 11 -4.68 -18.91 8.97
N LEU A 12 -5.61 -18.23 9.66
CA LEU A 12 -7.05 -18.34 9.40
C LEU A 12 -7.46 -17.85 8.01
N LEU A 13 -6.81 -16.82 7.51
CA LEU A 13 -7.07 -16.26 6.18
C LEU A 13 -6.14 -16.81 5.09
N ASN A 14 -5.26 -17.75 5.45
CA ASN A 14 -4.26 -18.34 4.55
C ASN A 14 -3.39 -17.31 3.83
N LEU A 15 -2.84 -16.35 4.61
CA LEU A 15 -1.95 -15.32 4.10
C LEU A 15 -0.51 -15.81 4.04
N ALA A 16 0.24 -15.38 3.04
CA ALA A 16 1.67 -15.63 2.87
C ALA A 16 2.48 -14.34 3.11
N PRO A 17 3.78 -14.42 3.39
CA PRO A 17 4.64 -13.24 3.51
C PRO A 17 4.63 -12.40 2.23
N HIS A 18 4.55 -11.06 2.38
CA HIS A 18 4.67 -10.11 1.26
C HIS A 18 6.12 -9.61 1.13
N PRO A 19 6.61 -9.35 -0.09
CA PRO A 19 7.98 -8.83 -0.31
C PRO A 19 8.25 -7.48 0.39
N GLU A 20 7.24 -6.61 0.55
CA GLU A 20 7.35 -5.33 1.25
C GLU A 20 7.31 -5.45 2.78
N GLY A 21 6.98 -6.60 3.30
CA GLY A 21 6.69 -6.87 4.70
C GLY A 21 5.20 -7.17 4.92
N GLY A 22 4.86 -7.71 6.09
CA GLY A 22 3.49 -8.15 6.38
C GLY A 22 3.09 -9.44 5.65
N TRP A 23 1.79 -9.68 5.62
CA TRP A 23 1.19 -10.93 5.14
C TRP A 23 0.02 -10.62 4.21
N TYR A 24 -0.10 -11.35 3.09
CA TYR A 24 -1.15 -11.07 2.10
C TYR A 24 -1.67 -12.32 1.41
N ARG A 25 -2.84 -12.18 0.80
CA ARG A 25 -3.38 -13.11 -0.19
C ARG A 25 -4.22 -12.35 -1.20
N GLU A 26 -4.02 -12.61 -2.50
CA GLU A 26 -4.95 -12.14 -3.52
C GLU A 26 -6.30 -12.86 -3.35
N THR A 27 -7.36 -12.08 -3.16
CA THR A 27 -8.71 -12.59 -2.96
C THR A 27 -9.56 -12.48 -4.21
N TRP A 28 -9.17 -11.58 -5.11
CA TRP A 28 -9.95 -11.28 -6.30
C TRP A 28 -9.08 -10.71 -7.41
N ARG A 29 -9.39 -11.13 -8.63
CA ARG A 29 -8.85 -10.59 -9.87
C ARG A 29 -9.99 -10.47 -10.87
N ALA A 30 -10.27 -9.25 -11.34
CA ALA A 30 -11.34 -9.02 -12.30
C ALA A 30 -11.07 -9.77 -13.62
N ALA A 31 -12.10 -10.39 -14.19
CA ALA A 31 -12.00 -11.12 -15.45
C ALA A 31 -11.69 -10.20 -16.65
N PRO A 32 -12.30 -9.00 -16.84
CA PRO A 32 -11.93 -8.07 -17.89
C PRO A 32 -10.46 -7.65 -17.76
N SER A 33 -9.73 -7.69 -18.88
CA SER A 33 -8.33 -7.26 -18.93
C SER A 33 -8.06 -6.52 -20.25
N TRP A 34 -7.09 -5.60 -20.21
CA TRP A 34 -6.57 -4.88 -21.37
C TRP A 34 -5.15 -4.40 -21.05
N GLN A 35 -4.48 -3.85 -22.04
CA GLN A 35 -3.21 -3.17 -21.80
C GLN A 35 -3.47 -1.67 -21.69
N PRO A 36 -3.40 -1.08 -20.46
CA PRO A 36 -3.51 0.36 -20.30
C PRO A 36 -2.32 1.09 -20.95
N ASP A 37 -2.53 2.33 -21.38
CA ASP A 37 -1.46 3.16 -21.92
C ASP A 37 -0.34 3.36 -20.90
N GLY A 38 0.91 3.18 -21.33
CA GLY A 38 2.09 3.31 -20.47
C GLY A 38 2.40 2.10 -19.58
N TYR A 39 1.61 1.03 -19.63
CA TYR A 39 1.88 -0.22 -18.91
C TYR A 39 2.69 -1.19 -19.79
N PRO A 40 3.62 -1.96 -19.17
CA PRO A 40 4.47 -2.90 -19.94
C PRO A 40 3.77 -4.17 -20.40
N GLY A 41 2.46 -4.32 -20.15
CA GLY A 41 1.67 -5.48 -20.55
C GLY A 41 0.21 -5.40 -20.13
N PRO A 42 -0.59 -6.44 -20.40
CA PRO A 42 -2.00 -6.49 -19.99
C PRO A 42 -2.17 -6.46 -18.46
N ARG A 43 -3.29 -5.87 -18.02
CA ARG A 43 -3.70 -5.85 -16.61
C ARG A 43 -5.17 -6.22 -16.49
N ALA A 44 -5.53 -6.92 -15.41
CA ALA A 44 -6.94 -7.05 -15.01
C ALA A 44 -7.52 -5.64 -14.73
N ALA A 45 -8.83 -5.49 -14.82
CA ALA A 45 -9.48 -4.21 -14.51
C ALA A 45 -9.23 -3.77 -13.06
N ALA A 46 -9.19 -4.73 -12.13
CA ALA A 46 -8.80 -4.50 -10.75
C ALA A 46 -8.36 -5.80 -10.09
N THR A 47 -7.62 -5.70 -8.99
CA THR A 47 -7.27 -6.81 -8.10
C THR A 47 -7.51 -6.39 -6.65
N GLY A 48 -7.77 -7.36 -5.77
CA GLY A 48 -7.91 -7.14 -4.34
C GLY A 48 -7.11 -8.15 -3.54
N ILE A 49 -6.55 -7.69 -2.44
CA ILE A 49 -5.83 -8.52 -1.47
C ILE A 49 -6.38 -8.31 -0.07
N TYR A 50 -6.27 -9.32 0.79
CA TYR A 50 -6.11 -9.09 2.22
C TYR A 50 -4.66 -8.78 2.51
N PHE A 51 -4.44 -7.84 3.42
CA PHE A 51 -3.12 -7.46 3.90
C PHE A 51 -3.14 -7.29 5.42
N LEU A 52 -2.20 -7.93 6.09
CA LEU A 52 -2.09 -7.96 7.55
C LEU A 52 -0.71 -7.49 7.96
N LEU A 53 -0.66 -6.55 8.90
CA LEU A 53 0.55 -6.14 9.61
C LEU A 53 0.40 -6.49 11.08
N ALA A 54 1.31 -7.32 11.59
CA ALA A 54 1.41 -7.62 13.02
C ALA A 54 2.12 -6.47 13.76
N PRO A 55 1.99 -6.38 15.10
CA PRO A 55 2.71 -5.39 15.88
C PRO A 55 4.21 -5.41 15.60
N GLY A 56 4.79 -4.25 15.31
CA GLY A 56 6.22 -4.10 14.98
C GLY A 56 6.58 -4.42 13.53
N GLU A 57 5.64 -4.91 12.73
CA GLU A 57 5.84 -5.04 11.29
C GLU A 57 5.57 -3.72 10.57
N GLU A 58 6.15 -3.62 9.40
CA GLU A 58 6.00 -2.45 8.53
C GLU A 58 5.94 -2.93 7.08
N SER A 59 5.09 -2.27 6.29
CA SER A 59 5.17 -2.31 4.84
C SER A 59 6.24 -1.29 4.42
N ALA A 60 7.36 -1.78 3.92
CA ALA A 60 8.48 -0.94 3.49
C ALA A 60 8.04 0.04 2.39
N TRP A 61 8.79 1.14 2.23
CA TRP A 61 8.52 2.11 1.18
C TRP A 61 8.50 1.44 -0.19
N HIS A 62 7.39 1.55 -0.86
CA HIS A 62 7.16 1.01 -2.20
C HIS A 62 6.21 1.92 -2.98
N ARG A 63 6.14 1.70 -4.28
CA ARG A 63 5.16 2.36 -5.16
C ARG A 63 4.61 1.38 -6.17
N VAL A 64 3.38 1.65 -6.59
CA VAL A 64 2.65 0.89 -7.60
C VAL A 64 2.25 1.84 -8.72
N ARG A 65 2.24 1.36 -9.95
CA ARG A 65 1.87 2.15 -11.14
C ARG A 65 0.42 2.61 -11.15
N SER A 66 -0.47 1.90 -10.48
CA SER A 66 -1.92 2.15 -10.43
C SER A 66 -2.33 2.81 -9.13
N ASP A 67 -3.56 3.37 -9.09
CA ASP A 67 -4.18 3.78 -7.84
C ASP A 67 -4.40 2.58 -6.93
N GLU A 68 -4.24 2.78 -5.64
CA GLU A 68 -4.46 1.76 -4.61
C GLU A 68 -5.38 2.27 -3.51
N VAL A 69 -6.47 1.56 -3.28
CA VAL A 69 -7.43 1.86 -2.22
C VAL A 69 -7.14 0.95 -1.02
N TRP A 70 -6.86 1.56 0.11
CA TRP A 70 -6.70 0.88 1.40
C TRP A 70 -8.02 0.94 2.17
N LEU A 71 -8.49 -0.23 2.62
CA LEU A 71 -9.78 -0.41 3.31
C LEU A 71 -9.52 -1.07 4.66
N TRP A 72 -9.72 -0.34 5.75
CA TRP A 72 -9.56 -0.87 7.10
C TRP A 72 -10.69 -1.84 7.47
N HIS A 73 -10.34 -2.99 8.05
CA HIS A 73 -11.31 -4.01 8.47
C HIS A 73 -11.35 -4.21 9.97
N SER A 74 -10.21 -4.45 10.60
CA SER A 74 -10.18 -4.82 12.02
C SER A 74 -8.80 -4.63 12.64
N GLY A 75 -8.77 -4.73 13.96
CA GLY A 75 -7.57 -4.58 14.75
C GLY A 75 -7.37 -3.15 15.26
N GLY A 76 -6.13 -2.75 15.43
CA GLY A 76 -5.79 -1.39 15.80
C GLY A 76 -5.80 -0.43 14.60
N PRO A 77 -5.54 0.87 14.84
CA PRO A 77 -5.36 1.83 13.76
C PRO A 77 -4.07 1.57 12.99
N LEU A 78 -4.10 1.89 11.69
CA LEU A 78 -2.95 1.80 10.78
C LEU A 78 -2.47 3.21 10.42
N LEU A 79 -1.18 3.46 10.61
CA LEU A 79 -0.54 4.65 10.06
C LEU A 79 -0.11 4.38 8.63
N LEU A 80 -0.71 5.08 7.67
CA LEU A 80 -0.36 5.07 6.25
C LEU A 80 0.37 6.35 5.91
N LEU A 81 1.55 6.22 5.30
CA LEU A 81 2.37 7.35 4.86
C LEU A 81 2.35 7.42 3.32
N ASP A 82 1.96 8.56 2.79
CA ASP A 82 2.02 8.90 1.37
C ASP A 82 3.22 9.84 1.16
N GLY A 83 4.24 9.33 0.49
CA GLY A 83 5.48 10.03 0.18
C GLY A 83 5.44 10.82 -1.13
N GLY A 84 4.27 10.91 -1.78
CA GLY A 84 4.12 11.60 -3.05
C GLY A 84 4.75 10.84 -4.23
N GLY A 85 4.50 11.33 -5.41
CA GLY A 85 5.11 10.87 -6.67
C GLY A 85 5.89 12.01 -7.32
N GLY A 86 6.96 11.69 -8.00
CA GLY A 86 7.84 12.67 -8.65
C GLY A 86 7.21 13.47 -9.82
N SER A 87 5.89 13.41 -9.99
CA SER A 87 5.17 14.10 -11.07
C SER A 87 3.70 14.31 -10.67
N ASP A 88 3.47 14.94 -9.52
CA ASP A 88 2.12 15.31 -9.14
C ASP A 88 1.70 16.55 -9.96
N PRO A 89 0.65 16.50 -10.83
CA PRO A 89 0.25 17.64 -11.68
C PRO A 89 -0.31 18.84 -10.93
N GLY A 90 -0.17 18.90 -9.63
CA GLY A 90 -0.52 20.02 -8.75
C GLY A 90 0.63 20.45 -7.84
N ASN A 91 1.72 19.74 -7.89
CA ASN A 91 2.95 20.05 -7.18
C ASN A 91 4.06 20.10 -8.23
N ASP A 92 4.11 21.23 -8.97
CA ASP A 92 5.29 21.51 -9.80
C ASP A 92 6.50 21.37 -8.86
N PRO A 93 7.45 20.47 -9.15
CA PRO A 93 8.65 20.40 -8.34
C PRO A 93 9.27 21.78 -8.36
N ASP A 94 9.45 22.37 -7.17
CA ASP A 94 10.24 23.58 -7.01
C ASP A 94 11.55 23.31 -7.77
N PRO A 95 11.86 24.07 -8.84
CA PRO A 95 13.07 23.82 -9.62
C PRO A 95 14.37 23.93 -8.82
N ASP A 96 14.28 24.47 -7.60
CA ASP A 96 15.36 24.52 -6.62
C ASP A 96 15.29 23.43 -5.54
N SER A 97 14.31 22.49 -5.65
CA SER A 97 14.19 21.35 -4.74
C SER A 97 15.20 20.27 -5.13
N ASP A 98 16.16 20.01 -4.27
CA ASP A 98 17.07 18.85 -4.33
C ASP A 98 16.36 17.50 -4.10
N SER A 99 15.03 17.44 -4.16
CA SER A 99 14.28 16.19 -4.02
C SER A 99 14.46 15.35 -5.27
N ASP A 100 15.14 14.24 -5.12
CA ASP A 100 15.22 13.20 -6.14
C ASP A 100 13.79 12.69 -6.44
N PRO A 101 13.27 12.88 -7.69
CA PRO A 101 11.93 12.43 -8.04
C PRO A 101 11.76 10.92 -7.92
N GLY A 102 12.82 10.17 -7.66
CA GLY A 102 12.83 8.74 -7.41
C GLY A 102 12.64 8.33 -5.94
N LEU A 103 12.60 9.28 -4.99
CA LEU A 103 12.54 8.99 -3.54
C LEU A 103 11.23 9.50 -2.91
N PRO A 104 10.78 8.87 -1.80
CA PRO A 104 9.66 9.42 -1.03
C PRO A 104 10.01 10.77 -0.39
N SER A 105 9.02 11.62 -0.24
CA SER A 105 9.16 12.92 0.44
C SER A 105 9.76 12.76 1.84
N GLN A 106 10.62 13.71 2.22
CA GLN A 106 11.13 13.85 3.59
C GLN A 106 10.02 14.18 4.60
N GLN A 107 8.89 14.70 4.12
CA GLN A 107 7.71 15.05 4.91
C GLN A 107 6.47 14.37 4.29
N PRO A 108 6.33 13.05 4.45
CA PRO A 108 5.19 12.33 3.88
C PRO A 108 3.88 12.76 4.54
N ARG A 109 2.81 12.73 3.77
CA ARG A 109 1.46 12.92 4.31
C ARG A 109 1.09 11.67 5.13
N ALA A 110 0.70 11.89 6.38
CA ALA A 110 0.23 10.81 7.27
C ALA A 110 -1.29 10.73 7.28
N VAL A 111 -1.82 9.52 7.12
CA VAL A 111 -3.24 9.21 7.26
C VAL A 111 -3.38 8.04 8.22
N THR A 112 -4.28 8.13 9.19
CA THR A 112 -4.57 7.02 10.09
C THR A 112 -5.86 6.34 9.65
N LEU A 113 -5.76 5.06 9.28
CA LEU A 113 -6.91 4.21 8.98
C LEU A 113 -7.41 3.55 10.26
N GLY A 114 -8.72 3.54 10.45
CA GLY A 114 -9.34 2.93 11.62
C GLY A 114 -10.83 3.24 11.73
N ALA A 115 -11.39 2.94 12.89
CA ALA A 115 -12.82 3.09 13.15
C ALA A 115 -13.18 4.34 13.96
N ASP A 116 -12.21 5.00 14.60
CA ASP A 116 -12.47 6.17 15.46
C ASP A 116 -12.50 7.46 14.64
N LEU A 117 -13.63 7.70 13.98
CA LEU A 117 -13.87 8.89 13.16
C LEU A 117 -13.75 10.19 13.95
N ALA A 118 -14.08 10.17 15.26
CA ALA A 118 -14.00 11.34 16.12
C ALA A 118 -12.56 11.78 16.36
N ARG A 119 -11.60 10.85 16.29
CA ARG A 119 -10.17 11.12 16.36
C ARG A 119 -9.51 11.41 15.00
N GLY A 120 -10.31 11.45 13.94
CA GLY A 120 -9.80 11.70 12.59
C GLY A 120 -9.28 10.45 11.87
N GLU A 121 -9.52 9.25 12.41
CA GLU A 121 -9.28 8.03 11.67
C GLU A 121 -10.28 7.92 10.51
N VAL A 122 -9.87 7.32 9.41
CA VAL A 122 -10.72 7.09 8.24
C VAL A 122 -10.76 5.61 7.88
N PRO A 123 -11.93 5.08 7.44
CA PRO A 123 -12.04 3.67 7.10
C PRO A 123 -11.40 3.29 5.77
N GLN A 124 -11.17 4.25 4.90
CA GLN A 124 -10.49 4.05 3.61
C GLN A 124 -9.67 5.26 3.19
N HIS A 125 -8.65 5.01 2.36
CA HIS A 125 -7.84 6.05 1.74
C HIS A 125 -7.30 5.57 0.40
N VAL A 126 -7.19 6.48 -0.56
CA VAL A 126 -6.58 6.21 -1.88
C VAL A 126 -5.17 6.77 -1.91
N VAL A 127 -4.21 5.91 -2.24
CA VAL A 127 -2.86 6.31 -2.62
C VAL A 127 -2.84 6.42 -4.15
N PRO A 128 -2.57 7.61 -4.71
CA PRO A 128 -2.54 7.80 -6.15
C PRO A 128 -1.47 6.98 -6.84
N ALA A 129 -1.69 6.68 -8.12
CA ALA A 129 -0.75 5.99 -8.98
C ALA A 129 0.65 6.61 -8.91
N GLY A 130 1.68 5.79 -8.74
CA GLY A 130 3.07 6.21 -8.71
C GLY A 130 3.56 6.83 -7.40
N HIS A 131 2.67 7.08 -6.43
CA HIS A 131 3.08 7.59 -5.13
C HIS A 131 3.82 6.54 -4.31
N TRP A 132 4.86 6.98 -3.61
CA TRP A 132 5.51 6.19 -2.57
C TRP A 132 4.58 6.04 -1.37
N GLN A 133 4.51 4.84 -0.83
CA GLN A 133 3.69 4.52 0.34
C GLN A 133 4.41 3.57 1.28
N SER A 134 4.13 3.72 2.56
CA SER A 134 4.57 2.85 3.64
C SER A 134 3.48 2.78 4.71
N ALA A 135 3.38 1.69 5.42
CA ALA A 135 2.35 1.51 6.43
C ALA A 135 2.85 0.71 7.63
N ARG A 136 2.32 1.02 8.82
CA ARG A 136 2.60 0.26 10.04
C ARG A 136 1.43 0.37 11.01
N PRO A 137 1.23 -0.62 11.89
CA PRO A 137 0.33 -0.45 13.02
C PRO A 137 0.70 0.79 13.84
N ALA A 138 -0.29 1.61 14.18
CA ALA A 138 -0.06 2.81 15.01
C ALA A 138 0.08 2.47 16.51
N GLY A 139 -0.22 1.24 16.91
CA GLY A 139 -0.15 0.73 18.28
C GLY A 139 0.35 -0.70 18.35
N ASN A 140 -0.01 -1.41 19.42
CA ASN A 140 0.47 -2.77 19.71
C ASN A 140 -0.52 -3.86 19.28
N ALA A 141 -1.46 -3.56 18.39
CA ALA A 141 -2.40 -4.52 17.84
C ALA A 141 -2.09 -4.77 16.36
N GLU A 142 -2.36 -5.99 15.89
CA GLU A 142 -2.35 -6.28 14.45
C GLU A 142 -3.42 -5.46 13.74
N VAL A 143 -3.23 -5.21 12.45
CA VAL A 143 -4.19 -4.50 11.61
C VAL A 143 -4.44 -5.30 10.36
N LEU A 144 -5.71 -5.60 10.08
CA LEU A 144 -6.17 -6.22 8.85
C LEU A 144 -6.82 -5.16 7.96
N VAL A 145 -6.34 -5.10 6.73
CA VAL A 145 -6.89 -4.24 5.67
C VAL A 145 -7.16 -5.06 4.41
N SER A 146 -7.90 -4.48 3.48
CA SER A 146 -7.87 -4.86 2.07
C SER A 146 -7.21 -3.76 1.27
N CYS A 147 -6.47 -4.14 0.22
CA CYS A 147 -5.96 -3.21 -0.77
C CYS A 147 -6.56 -3.59 -2.13
N VAL A 148 -7.14 -2.61 -2.83
CA VAL A 148 -7.67 -2.77 -4.18
C VAL A 148 -6.85 -1.90 -5.11
N VAL A 149 -6.32 -2.50 -6.18
CA VAL A 149 -5.48 -1.84 -7.18
C VAL A 149 -6.21 -1.83 -8.52
N ALA A 150 -6.30 -0.67 -9.16
CA ALA A 150 -6.93 -0.51 -10.46
C ALA A 150 -6.17 0.54 -11.32
N PRO A 151 -5.75 0.16 -12.53
CA PRO A 151 -5.69 -1.18 -13.13
C PRO A 151 -5.01 -2.21 -12.24
N GLY A 152 -5.37 -3.49 -12.37
CA GLY A 152 -4.99 -4.56 -11.47
C GLY A 152 -3.50 -4.71 -11.24
N PHE A 153 -3.12 -5.19 -10.06
CA PHE A 153 -1.74 -5.34 -9.63
C PHE A 153 -0.98 -6.38 -10.47
N ASP A 154 0.25 -6.04 -10.77
CA ASP A 154 1.28 -6.93 -11.30
C ASP A 154 2.64 -6.53 -10.70
N PHE A 155 3.49 -7.50 -10.35
CA PHE A 155 4.81 -7.20 -9.77
C PHE A 155 5.72 -6.43 -10.75
N ALA A 156 5.44 -6.44 -12.06
CA ALA A 156 6.12 -5.60 -13.04
C ALA A 156 5.89 -4.09 -12.81
N ASP A 157 4.81 -3.72 -12.09
CA ASP A 157 4.46 -2.34 -11.75
C ASP A 157 4.92 -1.94 -10.34
N PHE A 158 5.49 -2.87 -9.60
CA PHE A 158 5.89 -2.70 -8.20
C PHE A 158 7.36 -2.31 -8.09
N THR A 159 7.64 -1.27 -7.33
CA THR A 159 9.00 -0.83 -7.01
C THR A 159 9.15 -0.76 -5.49
N LEU A 160 10.12 -1.51 -4.96
CA LEU A 160 10.51 -1.42 -3.56
C LEU A 160 11.66 -0.42 -3.44
N LEU A 161 11.65 0.42 -2.41
CA LEU A 161 12.78 1.30 -2.11
C LEU A 161 13.92 0.45 -1.57
N GLU A 162 15.02 0.41 -2.30
CA GLU A 162 16.25 -0.22 -1.83
C GLU A 162 16.92 0.68 -0.79
N GLY A 163 17.20 0.11 0.38
CA GLY A 163 17.90 0.79 1.48
C GLY A 163 19.40 0.74 1.35
#